data_519c3539272a8fd0c0965fa459dce3de
#
_entry.id   519c3539272a8fd0c0965fa459dce3de
#
_cell.length_a   1.000
_cell.length_b   1.000
_cell.length_c   1.000
_cell.angle_alpha   90.00
_cell.angle_beta   90.00
_cell.angle_gamma   90.00
#
_symmetry.space_group_name_H-M   'P 1'
#
loop_
_entity.id
_entity.type
_entity.pdbx_description
1 polymer ?
#
loop_
_entity_poly.entity_id
_entity_poly.type
_entity_poly.pdbx_seq_one_letter_code
_entity_poly.pdbx_strand_id
1 'polypeptide(L)'
;MHDTHFRGWAKPGPVPPGALTPPDVPADESLDAISGRFRLFQLRDGHRFSTDDVLTAWYGTSWAPRAATVLDLGSGIGSVGMVAAWRLPSATFVTVEAQDESVRLARKSAAYNGLEARYEIRHGDFRDPGVLGADERFDLVLGSPPYFPRGTGVEGDHPQKVQCRFEVRGDIADYAGVATAHLASGGIFACVFPSVQLDRVKRAAEDAGAVIVRRRPIVFREGDAPLVDLFAMMRGDDLPAPMRAATWVEPPLVIRQATGQVHPEYAAVKLAFGFPP
;
A
#
# COMPACT_ATOMS: atom_id res chain seq x y z
N MET A 1 29.09 2.93 11.06
CA MET A 1 28.37 2.52 12.28
C MET A 1 26.90 2.52 11.95
N HIS A 2 26.24 1.34 11.94
CA HIS A 2 24.80 1.28 11.58
C HIS A 2 24.00 1.97 12.68
N ASP A 3 23.16 2.93 12.29
CA ASP A 3 22.21 3.59 13.18
C ASP A 3 21.10 2.61 13.58
N THR A 4 21.37 1.82 14.64
CA THR A 4 20.45 0.82 15.20
C THR A 4 19.37 1.43 16.07
N HIS A 5 19.49 2.73 16.38
CA HIS A 5 18.57 3.46 17.24
C HIS A 5 18.07 4.74 16.55
N PHE A 6 16.88 5.17 16.93
CA PHE A 6 16.33 6.47 16.60
C PHE A 6 15.88 7.14 17.89
N ARG A 7 16.51 8.26 18.27
CA ARG A 7 16.21 8.98 19.53
C ARG A 7 16.14 8.05 20.75
N GLY A 8 17.11 7.11 20.87
CA GLY A 8 17.15 6.14 21.95
C GLY A 8 16.25 4.90 21.79
N TRP A 9 15.38 4.88 20.78
CA TRP A 9 14.54 3.72 20.50
C TRP A 9 15.24 2.75 19.54
N ALA A 10 15.32 1.49 19.94
CA ALA A 10 15.98 0.45 19.13
C ALA A 10 15.08 0.07 17.94
N LYS A 11 15.57 0.24 16.72
CA LYS A 11 14.83 -0.11 15.50
C LYS A 11 14.61 -1.63 15.45
N PRO A 12 13.38 -2.13 15.35
CA PRO A 12 13.10 -3.55 15.30
C PRO A 12 13.41 -4.18 13.94
N GLY A 13 13.43 -5.50 13.91
CA GLY A 13 13.58 -6.28 12.69
C GLY A 13 15.05 -6.57 12.33
N PRO A 14 15.28 -7.40 11.29
CA PRO A 14 16.59 -7.79 10.85
C PRO A 14 17.36 -6.60 10.27
N VAL A 15 18.68 -6.69 10.31
CA VAL A 15 19.56 -5.74 9.60
C VAL A 15 19.51 -6.08 8.12
N PRO A 16 19.08 -5.17 7.24
CA PRO A 16 19.09 -5.41 5.81
C PRO A 16 20.51 -5.63 5.28
N PRO A 17 20.72 -6.53 4.30
CA PRO A 17 22.04 -6.72 3.68
C PRO A 17 22.65 -5.43 3.14
N GLY A 18 21.86 -4.58 2.52
CA GLY A 18 22.30 -3.28 2.01
C GLY A 18 22.74 -2.29 3.08
N ALA A 19 22.42 -2.53 4.36
CA ALA A 19 22.92 -1.73 5.46
C ALA A 19 24.35 -2.12 5.89
N LEU A 20 24.86 -3.28 5.45
CA LEU A 20 26.21 -3.75 5.77
C LEU A 20 27.28 -3.08 4.91
N THR A 21 26.91 -2.63 3.71
CA THR A 21 27.78 -1.88 2.80
C THR A 21 27.09 -0.58 2.45
N PRO A 22 27.76 0.59 2.54
CA PRO A 22 27.16 1.87 2.16
C PRO A 22 26.64 1.78 0.72
N PRO A 23 25.33 2.00 0.49
CA PRO A 23 24.80 1.96 -0.86
C PRO A 23 25.23 3.20 -1.63
N ASP A 24 25.38 3.04 -2.94
CA ASP A 24 25.47 4.18 -3.83
C ASP A 24 24.08 4.82 -3.97
N VAL A 25 23.96 6.08 -3.53
CA VAL A 25 22.73 6.88 -3.62
C VAL A 25 23.03 8.07 -4.52
N PRO A 26 22.57 8.05 -5.79
CA PRO A 26 22.71 9.16 -6.71
C PRO A 26 22.18 10.48 -6.13
N ALA A 27 22.67 11.61 -6.63
CA ALA A 27 22.34 12.92 -6.09
C ALA A 27 20.84 13.29 -6.20
N ASP A 28 20.15 12.72 -7.20
CA ASP A 28 18.72 12.89 -7.44
C ASP A 28 17.85 11.90 -6.64
N GLU A 29 18.47 10.92 -5.96
CA GLU A 29 17.78 9.96 -5.12
C GLU A 29 17.95 10.25 -3.62
N SER A 30 17.10 9.64 -2.82
CA SER A 30 17.24 9.50 -1.38
C SER A 30 16.96 8.07 -0.93
N LEU A 31 17.52 7.68 0.21
CA LEU A 31 17.29 6.38 0.85
C LEU A 31 16.65 6.61 2.21
N ASP A 32 15.34 6.44 2.27
CA ASP A 32 14.53 6.84 3.42
C ASP A 32 14.05 5.64 4.24
N ALA A 33 13.82 5.86 5.54
CA ALA A 33 13.25 4.84 6.43
C ALA A 33 11.79 4.60 6.07
N ILE A 34 11.38 3.31 6.00
CA ILE A 34 9.99 2.94 5.68
C ILE A 34 9.35 2.02 6.73
N SER A 35 10.07 1.06 7.29
CA SER A 35 9.60 0.18 8.36
C SER A 35 10.78 -0.41 9.12
N GLY A 36 10.83 -0.21 10.44
CA GLY A 36 11.96 -0.70 11.22
C GLY A 36 13.29 -0.29 10.61
N ARG A 37 14.06 -1.28 10.16
CA ARG A 37 15.35 -1.08 9.46
C ARG A 37 15.24 -1.06 7.95
N PHE A 38 14.09 -1.34 7.37
CA PHE A 38 13.88 -1.27 5.93
C PHE A 38 13.99 0.16 5.41
N ARG A 39 14.54 0.28 4.20
CA ARG A 39 14.74 1.55 3.50
C ARG A 39 14.11 1.49 2.11
N LEU A 40 13.80 2.66 1.60
CA LEU A 40 13.20 2.83 0.28
C LEU A 40 13.99 3.87 -0.51
N PHE A 41 14.41 3.50 -1.73
CA PHE A 41 14.97 4.44 -2.69
C PHE A 41 13.84 5.22 -3.36
N GLN A 42 13.98 6.53 -3.42
CA GLN A 42 13.01 7.44 -4.03
C GLN A 42 13.73 8.57 -4.74
N LEU A 43 13.14 9.10 -5.80
CA LEU A 43 13.58 10.36 -6.38
C LEU A 43 13.28 11.51 -5.40
N ARG A 44 14.19 12.49 -5.31
CA ARG A 44 13.97 13.69 -4.49
C ARG A 44 12.80 14.52 -4.99
N ASP A 45 12.69 14.66 -6.32
CA ASP A 45 11.65 15.44 -6.99
C ASP A 45 10.52 14.57 -7.56
N GLY A 46 10.61 13.23 -7.47
CA GLY A 46 9.62 12.27 -7.95
C GLY A 46 8.45 12.04 -6.99
N HIS A 47 7.70 10.99 -7.26
CA HIS A 47 6.69 10.47 -6.35
C HIS A 47 7.38 9.86 -5.13
N ARG A 48 6.92 10.25 -3.95
CA ARG A 48 7.45 9.76 -2.68
C ARG A 48 6.37 9.05 -1.90
N PHE A 49 6.75 8.05 -1.10
CA PHE A 49 5.79 7.35 -0.25
C PHE A 49 5.10 8.31 0.72
N SER A 50 3.89 7.99 1.06
CA SER A 50 3.00 8.80 1.88
C SER A 50 2.42 8.03 3.07
N THR A 51 1.68 8.73 3.90
CA THR A 51 0.91 8.11 4.99
C THR A 51 -0.10 7.09 4.46
N ASP A 52 -0.66 7.33 3.26
CA ASP A 52 -1.65 6.46 2.64
C ASP A 52 -1.09 5.07 2.34
N ASP A 53 0.15 5.00 1.83
CA ASP A 53 0.84 3.73 1.54
C ASP A 53 1.03 2.90 2.82
N VAL A 54 1.49 3.57 3.87
CA VAL A 54 1.72 2.95 5.18
C VAL A 54 0.41 2.44 5.78
N LEU A 55 -0.66 3.24 5.69
CA LEU A 55 -1.98 2.88 6.20
C LEU A 55 -2.61 1.73 5.41
N THR A 56 -2.45 1.72 4.08
CA THR A 56 -2.94 0.63 3.22
C THR A 56 -2.29 -0.71 3.60
N ALA A 57 -0.97 -0.73 3.71
CA ALA A 57 -0.22 -1.91 4.13
C ALA A 57 -0.61 -2.36 5.55
N TRP A 58 -0.75 -1.40 6.48
CA TRP A 58 -1.18 -1.70 7.85
C TRP A 58 -2.56 -2.31 7.89
N TYR A 59 -3.50 -1.70 7.20
CA TYR A 59 -4.88 -2.16 7.21
C TYR A 59 -5.00 -3.56 6.61
N GLY A 60 -4.43 -3.77 5.42
CA GLY A 60 -4.44 -5.07 4.76
C GLY A 60 -3.81 -6.18 5.61
N THR A 61 -2.59 -5.95 6.11
CA THR A 61 -1.89 -6.94 6.94
C THR A 61 -2.51 -7.13 8.33
N SER A 62 -3.31 -6.19 8.83
CA SER A 62 -4.04 -6.34 10.09
C SER A 62 -5.26 -7.25 9.93
N TRP A 63 -5.90 -7.24 8.76
CA TRP A 63 -7.04 -8.11 8.46
C TRP A 63 -6.65 -9.44 7.84
N ALA A 64 -5.45 -9.53 7.23
CA ALA A 64 -4.86 -10.78 6.72
C ALA A 64 -3.51 -11.07 7.40
N PRO A 65 -3.42 -11.23 8.72
CA PRO A 65 -2.15 -11.37 9.44
C PRO A 65 -1.44 -12.69 9.18
N ARG A 66 -2.10 -13.64 8.52
CA ARG A 66 -1.57 -14.97 8.15
C ARG A 66 -1.42 -15.14 6.64
N ALA A 67 -1.56 -14.08 5.87
CA ALA A 67 -1.38 -14.15 4.43
C ALA A 67 0.00 -14.73 4.09
N ALA A 68 0.00 -15.79 3.31
CA ALA A 68 1.21 -16.44 2.79
C ALA A 68 1.58 -15.91 1.41
N THR A 69 0.60 -15.44 0.65
CA THR A 69 0.76 -14.90 -0.69
C THR A 69 0.14 -13.50 -0.77
N VAL A 70 0.89 -12.53 -1.27
CA VAL A 70 0.46 -11.13 -1.35
C VAL A 70 0.69 -10.58 -2.75
N LEU A 71 -0.32 -9.88 -3.29
CA LEU A 71 -0.24 -9.12 -4.53
C LEU A 71 -0.30 -7.63 -4.21
N ASP A 72 0.58 -6.82 -4.81
CA ASP A 72 0.53 -5.35 -4.74
C ASP A 72 0.33 -4.77 -6.15
N LEU A 73 -0.85 -4.23 -6.41
CA LEU A 73 -1.26 -3.69 -7.70
C LEU A 73 -0.85 -2.22 -7.83
N GLY A 74 -0.18 -1.88 -8.93
CA GLY A 74 0.32 -0.53 -9.16
C GLY A 74 1.30 -0.11 -8.06
N SER A 75 2.25 -1.00 -7.74
CA SER A 75 3.09 -0.92 -6.53
C SER A 75 4.00 0.32 -6.45
N GLY A 76 4.10 1.11 -7.53
CA GLY A 76 4.96 2.27 -7.57
C GLY A 76 6.42 1.93 -7.26
N ILE A 77 7.02 2.68 -6.37
CA ILE A 77 8.38 2.42 -5.87
C ILE A 77 8.46 1.27 -4.85
N GLY A 78 7.35 0.55 -4.65
CA GLY A 78 7.25 -0.61 -3.74
C GLY A 78 6.92 -0.27 -2.30
N SER A 79 6.40 0.92 -2.01
CA SER A 79 6.18 1.38 -0.63
C SER A 79 5.16 0.53 0.13
N VAL A 80 3.99 0.27 -0.46
CA VAL A 80 2.94 -0.55 0.18
C VAL A 80 3.42 -1.97 0.40
N GLY A 81 3.92 -2.63 -0.66
CA GLY A 81 4.41 -4.00 -0.60
C GLY A 81 5.56 -4.21 0.37
N MET A 82 6.52 -3.27 0.48
CA MET A 82 7.66 -3.41 1.41
C MET A 82 7.27 -3.24 2.87
N VAL A 83 6.33 -2.34 3.18
CA VAL A 83 5.75 -2.24 4.53
C VAL A 83 5.02 -3.53 4.89
N ALA A 84 4.23 -4.07 3.95
CA ALA A 84 3.56 -5.36 4.14
C ALA A 84 4.57 -6.51 4.29
N ALA A 85 5.66 -6.54 3.49
CA ALA A 85 6.71 -7.55 3.56
C ALA A 85 7.48 -7.52 4.90
N TRP A 86 7.60 -6.34 5.51
CA TRP A 86 8.17 -6.23 6.86
C TRP A 86 7.24 -6.83 7.92
N ARG A 87 5.91 -6.65 7.77
CA ARG A 87 4.91 -7.18 8.71
C ARG A 87 4.63 -8.67 8.52
N LEU A 88 4.79 -9.18 7.30
CA LEU A 88 4.57 -10.57 6.92
C LEU A 88 5.90 -11.22 6.47
N PRO A 89 6.83 -11.50 7.40
CA PRO A 89 8.19 -11.90 7.05
C PRO A 89 8.29 -13.24 6.33
N SER A 90 7.27 -14.09 6.44
CA SER A 90 7.22 -15.42 5.80
C SER A 90 6.40 -15.44 4.50
N ALA A 91 5.72 -14.34 4.15
CA ALA A 91 4.91 -14.28 2.94
C ALA A 91 5.77 -14.06 1.69
N THR A 92 5.28 -14.58 0.56
CA THR A 92 5.78 -14.26 -0.78
C THR A 92 4.96 -13.15 -1.40
N PHE A 93 5.61 -12.30 -2.17
CA PHE A 93 5.01 -11.12 -2.79
C PHE A 93 5.17 -11.17 -4.30
N VAL A 94 4.10 -10.85 -5.00
CA VAL A 94 4.12 -10.42 -6.39
C VAL A 94 3.70 -8.95 -6.41
N THR A 95 4.46 -8.11 -7.08
CA THR A 95 4.12 -6.69 -7.26
C THR A 95 4.12 -6.35 -8.73
N VAL A 96 3.17 -5.53 -9.16
CA VAL A 96 3.05 -5.14 -10.56
C VAL A 96 3.14 -3.63 -10.67
N GLU A 97 4.04 -3.15 -11.52
CA GLU A 97 4.23 -1.71 -11.76
C GLU A 97 4.58 -1.47 -13.24
N ALA A 98 3.95 -0.46 -13.83
CA ALA A 98 4.07 -0.16 -15.24
C ALA A 98 5.11 0.92 -15.59
N GLN A 99 5.61 1.66 -14.60
CA GLN A 99 6.59 2.73 -14.82
C GLN A 99 8.02 2.23 -14.63
N ASP A 100 8.85 2.29 -15.67
CA ASP A 100 10.27 1.86 -15.65
C ASP A 100 11.03 2.40 -14.43
N GLU A 101 10.90 3.70 -14.17
CA GLU A 101 11.62 4.37 -13.09
C GLU A 101 11.17 3.87 -11.72
N SER A 102 9.88 3.64 -11.53
CA SER A 102 9.34 3.09 -10.29
C SER A 102 9.81 1.65 -10.07
N VAL A 103 9.79 0.83 -11.12
CA VAL A 103 10.32 -0.56 -11.10
C VAL A 103 11.81 -0.58 -10.75
N ARG A 104 12.60 0.32 -11.34
CA ARG A 104 14.05 0.44 -11.04
C ARG A 104 14.27 0.72 -9.55
N LEU A 105 13.56 1.70 -8.99
CA LEU A 105 13.67 2.09 -7.58
C LEU A 105 13.17 0.97 -6.65
N ALA A 106 12.07 0.30 -7.00
CA ALA A 106 11.54 -0.82 -6.25
C ALA A 106 12.56 -1.99 -6.19
N ARG A 107 13.22 -2.33 -7.30
CA ARG A 107 14.26 -3.37 -7.35
C ARG A 107 15.47 -3.00 -6.49
N LYS A 108 15.94 -1.75 -6.54
CA LYS A 108 17.02 -1.26 -5.66
C LYS A 108 16.63 -1.42 -4.18
N SER A 109 15.40 -1.07 -3.84
CA SER A 109 14.88 -1.15 -2.48
C SER A 109 14.72 -2.60 -2.01
N ALA A 110 14.22 -3.49 -2.87
CA ALA A 110 14.09 -4.92 -2.57
C ALA A 110 15.46 -5.56 -2.30
N ALA A 111 16.46 -5.29 -3.14
CA ALA A 111 17.83 -5.77 -2.97
C ALA A 111 18.46 -5.23 -1.67
N TYR A 112 18.30 -3.92 -1.39
CA TYR A 112 18.78 -3.33 -0.14
C TYR A 112 18.22 -4.03 1.10
N ASN A 113 16.91 -4.32 1.07
CA ASN A 113 16.20 -4.94 2.19
C ASN A 113 16.35 -6.47 2.26
N GLY A 114 17.01 -7.12 1.28
CA GLY A 114 17.19 -8.57 1.21
C GLY A 114 15.87 -9.32 0.93
N LEU A 115 15.01 -8.74 0.11
CA LEU A 115 13.68 -9.29 -0.20
C LEU A 115 13.65 -10.12 -1.49
N GLU A 116 14.73 -10.18 -2.28
CA GLU A 116 14.77 -10.74 -3.63
C GLU A 116 14.25 -12.18 -3.73
N ALA A 117 14.45 -13.00 -2.70
CA ALA A 117 14.02 -14.39 -2.67
C ALA A 117 12.50 -14.58 -2.52
N ARG A 118 11.77 -13.54 -2.11
CA ARG A 118 10.33 -13.63 -1.81
C ARG A 118 9.49 -12.43 -2.27
N TYR A 119 10.08 -11.54 -3.07
CA TYR A 119 9.45 -10.31 -3.54
C TYR A 119 9.70 -10.14 -5.04
N GLU A 120 8.79 -10.70 -5.83
CA GLU A 120 8.84 -10.63 -7.29
C GLU A 120 8.28 -9.29 -7.77
N ILE A 121 9.01 -8.58 -8.64
CA ILE A 121 8.58 -7.32 -9.24
C ILE A 121 8.37 -7.52 -10.74
N ARG A 122 7.12 -7.50 -11.16
CA ARG A 122 6.70 -7.61 -12.56
C ARG A 122 6.55 -6.22 -13.16
N HIS A 123 7.29 -5.98 -14.23
CA HIS A 123 7.15 -4.76 -15.00
C HIS A 123 6.04 -4.92 -16.04
N GLY A 124 4.95 -4.17 -15.92
CA GLY A 124 3.81 -4.21 -16.83
C GLY A 124 2.58 -3.53 -16.24
N ASP A 125 1.56 -3.40 -17.07
CA ASP A 125 0.24 -2.96 -16.61
C ASP A 125 -0.54 -4.17 -16.07
N PHE A 126 -1.02 -4.13 -14.86
CA PHE A 126 -1.75 -5.24 -14.24
C PHE A 126 -3.06 -5.60 -14.96
N ARG A 127 -3.54 -4.72 -15.86
CA ARG A 127 -4.70 -4.98 -16.71
C ARG A 127 -4.37 -5.79 -17.95
N ASP A 128 -3.08 -5.89 -18.31
CA ASP A 128 -2.65 -6.61 -19.49
C ASP A 128 -2.68 -8.13 -19.25
N PRO A 129 -3.29 -8.90 -20.16
CA PRO A 129 -3.27 -10.35 -20.09
C PRO A 129 -1.84 -10.89 -20.04
N GLY A 130 -1.57 -11.80 -19.09
CA GLY A 130 -0.27 -12.48 -18.98
C GLY A 130 0.72 -11.81 -18.03
N VAL A 131 0.45 -10.61 -17.51
CA VAL A 131 1.23 -10.02 -16.40
C VAL A 131 0.96 -10.78 -15.11
N LEU A 132 -0.30 -11.14 -14.89
CA LEU A 132 -0.73 -12.07 -13.84
C LEU A 132 -1.21 -13.36 -14.49
N GLY A 133 -0.79 -14.50 -13.96
CA GLY A 133 -1.27 -15.82 -14.42
C GLY A 133 -2.76 -15.99 -14.08
N ALA A 134 -3.54 -16.56 -15.00
CA ALA A 134 -4.99 -16.70 -14.83
C ALA A 134 -5.37 -17.49 -13.56
N ASP A 135 -4.50 -18.40 -13.12
CA ASP A 135 -4.74 -19.26 -11.94
C ASP A 135 -4.03 -18.77 -10.68
N GLU A 136 -3.30 -17.64 -10.74
CA GLU A 136 -2.66 -17.06 -9.55
C GLU A 136 -3.70 -16.55 -8.58
N ARG A 137 -3.54 -16.93 -7.30
CA ARG A 137 -4.43 -16.52 -6.22
C ARG A 137 -3.62 -16.06 -5.02
N PHE A 138 -4.13 -15.01 -4.36
CA PHE A 138 -3.45 -14.33 -3.26
C PHE A 138 -4.36 -14.22 -2.05
N ASP A 139 -3.79 -14.45 -0.87
CA ASP A 139 -4.50 -14.29 0.41
C ASP A 139 -4.77 -12.82 0.73
N LEU A 140 -3.87 -11.94 0.26
CA LEU A 140 -3.99 -10.51 0.41
C LEU A 140 -3.63 -9.81 -0.91
N VAL A 141 -4.53 -8.95 -1.38
CA VAL A 141 -4.25 -8.01 -2.46
C VAL A 141 -4.21 -6.60 -1.87
N LEU A 142 -3.21 -5.83 -2.24
CA LEU A 142 -3.02 -4.44 -1.82
C LEU A 142 -3.10 -3.52 -3.04
N GLY A 143 -3.52 -2.29 -2.83
CA GLY A 143 -3.51 -1.28 -3.88
C GLY A 143 -3.72 0.12 -3.31
N SER A 144 -3.05 1.09 -3.92
CA SER A 144 -3.25 2.52 -3.69
C SER A 144 -3.64 3.17 -5.01
N PRO A 145 -4.91 3.03 -5.46
CA PRO A 145 -5.34 3.54 -6.76
C PRO A 145 -5.16 5.05 -6.87
N PRO A 146 -4.89 5.59 -8.07
CA PRO A 146 -4.85 7.03 -8.28
C PRO A 146 -6.22 7.67 -7.97
N TYR A 147 -6.20 8.89 -7.42
CA TYR A 147 -7.40 9.53 -6.89
C TYR A 147 -8.16 10.40 -7.89
N PHE A 148 -7.48 10.85 -8.94
CA PHE A 148 -8.01 11.90 -9.81
C PHE A 148 -8.22 11.41 -11.25
N PRO A 149 -9.45 11.55 -11.79
CA PRO A 149 -9.68 11.37 -13.21
C PRO A 149 -8.77 12.29 -14.03
N ARG A 150 -8.38 11.84 -15.22
CA ARG A 150 -7.59 12.67 -16.14
C ARG A 150 -8.32 13.98 -16.44
N GLY A 151 -7.55 15.08 -16.51
CA GLY A 151 -8.09 16.41 -16.80
C GLY A 151 -8.79 17.06 -15.60
N THR A 152 -8.72 16.48 -14.41
CA THR A 152 -9.21 17.12 -13.18
C THR A 152 -8.03 17.58 -12.32
N GLY A 153 -8.00 18.85 -11.96
CA GLY A 153 -6.96 19.42 -11.10
C GLY A 153 -5.69 19.87 -11.84
N VAL A 154 -4.67 20.29 -11.09
CA VAL A 154 -3.38 20.75 -11.61
C VAL A 154 -2.46 19.54 -11.78
N GLU A 155 -2.14 19.19 -13.01
CA GLU A 155 -1.11 18.21 -13.32
C GLU A 155 0.25 18.82 -12.95
N GLY A 156 1.02 18.14 -12.09
CA GLY A 156 2.36 18.58 -11.73
C GLY A 156 3.37 18.36 -12.87
N ASP A 157 4.52 19.03 -12.80
CA ASP A 157 5.54 18.99 -13.88
C ASP A 157 6.33 17.66 -13.94
N HIS A 158 6.28 16.81 -12.92
CA HIS A 158 7.07 15.58 -12.89
C HIS A 158 6.26 14.36 -13.39
N PRO A 159 6.69 13.70 -14.51
CA PRO A 159 5.93 12.60 -15.12
C PRO A 159 5.54 11.47 -14.17
N GLN A 160 6.43 11.05 -13.27
CA GLN A 160 6.15 10.01 -12.28
C GLN A 160 5.00 10.42 -11.33
N LYS A 161 4.97 11.68 -10.88
CA LYS A 161 3.88 12.19 -10.01
C LYS A 161 2.54 12.19 -10.71
N VAL A 162 2.51 12.59 -11.98
CA VAL A 162 1.27 12.62 -12.79
C VAL A 162 0.68 11.20 -12.88
N GLN A 163 1.52 10.22 -13.22
CA GLN A 163 1.07 8.83 -13.38
C GLN A 163 0.64 8.17 -12.05
N CYS A 164 1.20 8.59 -10.92
CA CYS A 164 0.79 8.07 -9.61
C CYS A 164 -0.49 8.71 -9.07
N ARG A 165 -0.82 9.94 -9.50
CA ARG A 165 -1.95 10.71 -8.96
C ARG A 165 -3.20 10.67 -9.82
N PHE A 166 -3.04 10.53 -11.13
CA PHE A 166 -4.13 10.57 -12.12
C PHE A 166 -4.38 9.17 -12.70
N GLU A 167 -5.64 8.89 -13.01
CA GLU A 167 -6.13 7.63 -13.59
C GLU A 167 -5.62 7.44 -15.04
N VAL A 168 -4.31 7.38 -15.19
CA VAL A 168 -3.63 7.18 -16.47
C VAL A 168 -3.61 5.69 -16.83
N ARG A 169 -3.38 4.83 -15.82
CA ARG A 169 -3.18 3.39 -15.96
C ARG A 169 -4.03 2.64 -14.94
N GLY A 170 -5.33 2.81 -15.04
CA GLY A 170 -6.31 2.18 -14.17
C GLY A 170 -6.91 3.12 -13.12
N ASP A 171 -8.14 2.83 -12.77
CA ASP A 171 -8.91 3.48 -11.73
C ASP A 171 -9.33 2.47 -10.66
N ILE A 172 -10.13 2.89 -9.69
CA ILE A 172 -10.60 2.01 -8.61
C ILE A 172 -11.40 0.81 -9.13
N ALA A 173 -12.07 0.89 -10.28
CA ALA A 173 -12.80 -0.23 -10.86
C ALA A 173 -11.84 -1.28 -11.44
N ASP A 174 -10.77 -0.85 -12.13
CA ASP A 174 -9.72 -1.75 -12.61
C ASP A 174 -9.05 -2.49 -11.44
N TYR A 175 -8.69 -1.76 -10.37
CA TYR A 175 -8.10 -2.37 -9.16
C TYR A 175 -9.04 -3.38 -8.50
N ALA A 176 -10.31 -3.04 -8.31
CA ALA A 176 -11.29 -3.94 -7.72
C ALA A 176 -11.52 -5.18 -8.57
N GLY A 177 -11.63 -5.02 -9.89
CA GLY A 177 -11.82 -6.13 -10.84
C GLY A 177 -10.66 -7.12 -10.81
N VAL A 178 -9.42 -6.62 -10.99
CA VAL A 178 -8.23 -7.47 -10.99
C VAL A 178 -7.99 -8.09 -9.61
N ALA A 179 -8.12 -7.31 -8.53
CA ALA A 179 -7.98 -7.83 -7.18
C ALA A 179 -8.96 -8.97 -6.91
N THR A 180 -10.24 -8.78 -7.21
CA THR A 180 -11.29 -9.80 -6.96
C THR A 180 -11.05 -11.08 -7.77
N ALA A 181 -10.61 -10.95 -9.02
CA ALA A 181 -10.29 -12.09 -9.89
C ALA A 181 -9.11 -12.92 -9.34
N HIS A 182 -8.17 -12.28 -8.65
CA HIS A 182 -6.97 -12.92 -8.12
C HIS A 182 -7.00 -13.18 -6.60
N LEU A 183 -8.11 -12.91 -5.90
CA LEU A 183 -8.25 -13.33 -4.50
C LEU A 183 -8.37 -14.84 -4.37
N ALA A 184 -7.60 -15.41 -3.44
CA ALA A 184 -7.85 -16.75 -2.93
C ALA A 184 -9.20 -16.79 -2.19
N SER A 185 -9.74 -18.00 -1.96
CA SER A 185 -10.95 -18.13 -1.14
C SER A 185 -10.72 -17.60 0.27
N GLY A 186 -11.58 -16.68 0.72
CA GLY A 186 -11.44 -15.98 1.98
C GLY A 186 -10.36 -14.89 1.99
N GLY A 187 -9.71 -14.62 0.85
CA GLY A 187 -8.72 -13.57 0.70
C GLY A 187 -9.30 -12.17 0.82
N ILE A 188 -8.43 -11.18 1.05
CA ILE A 188 -8.81 -9.78 1.27
C ILE A 188 -8.12 -8.87 0.26
N PHE A 189 -8.89 -7.97 -0.35
CA PHE A 189 -8.37 -6.80 -1.05
C PHE A 189 -8.44 -5.58 -0.13
N ALA A 190 -7.31 -4.95 0.14
CA ALA A 190 -7.24 -3.73 0.94
C ALA A 190 -6.71 -2.57 0.10
N CYS A 191 -7.43 -1.45 0.14
CA CYS A 191 -7.05 -0.23 -0.57
C CYS A 191 -7.42 1.02 0.22
N VAL A 192 -6.86 2.15 -0.21
CA VAL A 192 -7.16 3.49 0.26
C VAL A 192 -7.79 4.30 -0.87
N PHE A 193 -8.81 5.12 -0.56
CA PHE A 193 -9.42 5.99 -1.56
C PHE A 193 -10.05 7.24 -0.90
N PRO A 194 -10.21 8.38 -1.61
CA PRO A 194 -10.80 9.59 -1.05
C PRO A 194 -12.21 9.39 -0.51
N SER A 195 -12.49 9.87 0.70
CA SER A 195 -13.80 9.72 1.36
C SER A 195 -14.94 10.34 0.57
N VAL A 196 -14.67 11.44 -0.13
CA VAL A 196 -15.65 12.11 -0.99
C VAL A 196 -16.04 11.32 -2.24
N GLN A 197 -15.31 10.25 -2.56
CA GLN A 197 -15.53 9.39 -3.71
C GLN A 197 -16.04 7.99 -3.32
N LEU A 198 -16.61 7.84 -2.13
CA LEU A 198 -17.10 6.56 -1.59
C LEU A 198 -18.02 5.81 -2.57
N ASP A 199 -18.90 6.53 -3.29
CA ASP A 199 -19.85 5.89 -4.21
C ASP A 199 -19.15 5.28 -5.45
N ARG A 200 -17.95 5.77 -5.82
CA ARG A 200 -17.13 5.12 -6.86
C ARG A 200 -16.60 3.78 -6.36
N VAL A 201 -16.13 3.73 -5.12
CA VAL A 201 -15.61 2.50 -4.50
C VAL A 201 -16.72 1.45 -4.36
N LYS A 202 -17.93 1.87 -3.94
CA LYS A 202 -19.08 0.96 -3.84
C LYS A 202 -19.43 0.33 -5.20
N ARG A 203 -19.55 1.16 -6.25
CA ARG A 203 -19.81 0.67 -7.61
C ARG A 203 -18.72 -0.26 -8.10
N ALA A 204 -17.45 0.11 -7.92
CA ALA A 204 -16.31 -0.72 -8.32
C ALA A 204 -16.32 -2.10 -7.63
N ALA A 205 -16.64 -2.15 -6.33
CA ALA A 205 -16.78 -3.41 -5.60
C ALA A 205 -17.97 -4.24 -6.12
N GLU A 206 -19.12 -3.63 -6.33
CA GLU A 206 -20.34 -4.29 -6.85
C GLU A 206 -20.08 -4.88 -8.25
N ASP A 207 -19.54 -4.08 -9.17
CA ASP A 207 -19.24 -4.49 -10.55
C ASP A 207 -18.19 -5.64 -10.59
N ALA A 208 -17.25 -5.66 -9.63
CA ALA A 208 -16.27 -6.72 -9.49
C ALA A 208 -16.78 -7.98 -8.77
N GLY A 209 -18.03 -7.99 -8.26
CA GLY A 209 -18.53 -9.08 -7.43
C GLY A 209 -17.90 -9.16 -6.04
N ALA A 210 -17.30 -8.07 -5.58
CA ALA A 210 -16.74 -7.94 -4.25
C ALA A 210 -17.72 -7.27 -3.28
N VAL A 211 -17.51 -7.51 -1.99
CA VAL A 211 -18.23 -6.85 -0.89
C VAL A 211 -17.25 -6.07 -0.04
N ILE A 212 -17.54 -4.81 0.21
CA ILE A 212 -16.83 -4.01 1.19
C ILE A 212 -17.22 -4.49 2.58
N VAL A 213 -16.43 -5.39 3.17
CA VAL A 213 -16.71 -5.94 4.49
C VAL A 213 -16.35 -4.99 5.61
N ARG A 214 -15.38 -4.10 5.37
CA ARG A 214 -14.92 -3.09 6.33
C ARG A 214 -14.53 -1.79 5.65
N ARG A 215 -14.77 -0.71 6.37
CA ARG A 215 -14.36 0.64 6.00
C ARG A 215 -13.88 1.38 7.24
N ARG A 216 -12.73 2.04 7.14
CA ARG A 216 -12.22 2.89 8.23
C ARG A 216 -11.88 4.28 7.72
N PRO A 217 -12.64 5.32 8.13
CA PRO A 217 -12.33 6.71 7.78
C PRO A 217 -11.02 7.16 8.41
N ILE A 218 -10.23 7.97 7.69
CA ILE A 218 -8.97 8.57 8.15
C ILE A 218 -9.14 10.07 8.25
N VAL A 219 -8.93 10.59 9.46
CA VAL A 219 -8.97 12.00 9.79
C VAL A 219 -7.53 12.47 10.02
N PHE A 220 -7.04 13.39 9.17
CA PHE A 220 -5.65 13.83 9.26
C PHE A 220 -5.39 14.74 10.46
N ARG A 221 -6.37 15.53 10.88
CA ARG A 221 -6.32 16.33 12.10
C ARG A 221 -7.63 16.20 12.85
N GLU A 222 -7.56 16.01 14.14
CA GLU A 222 -8.72 15.94 15.04
C GLU A 222 -9.64 17.17 14.84
N GLY A 223 -10.93 16.89 14.64
CA GLY A 223 -11.95 17.89 14.32
C GLY A 223 -12.20 18.11 12.83
N ASP A 224 -11.34 17.63 11.93
CA ASP A 224 -11.55 17.71 10.48
C ASP A 224 -12.48 16.59 9.98
N ALA A 225 -13.01 16.77 8.79
CA ALA A 225 -13.69 15.69 8.07
C ALA A 225 -12.68 14.62 7.58
N PRO A 226 -13.12 13.36 7.42
CA PRO A 226 -12.29 12.32 6.82
C PRO A 226 -11.82 12.71 5.41
N LEU A 227 -10.54 12.52 5.13
CA LEU A 227 -9.95 12.81 3.82
C LEU A 227 -9.93 11.58 2.92
N VAL A 228 -9.52 10.45 3.47
CA VAL A 228 -9.50 9.16 2.78
C VAL A 228 -10.15 8.09 3.67
N ASP A 229 -10.58 7.00 3.05
CA ASP A 229 -11.04 5.81 3.75
C ASP A 229 -10.14 4.62 3.38
N LEU A 230 -9.92 3.75 4.35
CA LEU A 230 -9.36 2.42 4.13
C LEU A 230 -10.51 1.43 3.93
N PHE A 231 -10.38 0.58 2.93
CA PHE A 231 -11.36 -0.44 2.60
C PHE A 231 -10.74 -1.83 2.69
N ALA A 232 -11.51 -2.79 3.21
CA ALA A 232 -11.22 -4.20 3.06
C ALA A 232 -12.41 -4.86 2.35
N MET A 233 -12.13 -5.55 1.25
CA MET A 233 -13.12 -6.19 0.39
C MET A 233 -12.83 -7.69 0.29
N MET A 234 -13.88 -8.48 0.14
CA MET A 234 -13.81 -9.92 -0.08
C MET A 234 -14.70 -10.29 -1.26
N ARG A 235 -14.44 -11.43 -1.90
CA ARG A 235 -15.34 -11.96 -2.92
C ARG A 235 -16.71 -12.21 -2.31
N GLY A 236 -17.76 -11.77 -2.97
CA GLY A 236 -19.12 -11.98 -2.51
C GLY A 236 -19.49 -13.46 -2.33
N ASP A 237 -18.95 -14.33 -3.19
CA ASP A 237 -19.21 -15.77 -3.14
C ASP A 237 -18.60 -16.46 -1.92
N ASP A 238 -17.56 -15.90 -1.33
CA ASP A 238 -16.92 -16.44 -0.13
C ASP A 238 -17.69 -16.05 1.17
N LEU A 239 -18.69 -15.16 1.07
CA LEU A 239 -19.41 -14.64 2.22
C LEU A 239 -20.79 -15.27 2.38
N PRO A 240 -21.23 -15.58 3.62
CA PRO A 240 -22.63 -15.89 3.91
C PRO A 240 -23.54 -14.73 3.50
N ALA A 241 -24.75 -15.05 3.00
CA ALA A 241 -25.70 -14.06 2.50
C ALA A 241 -25.96 -12.86 3.45
N PRO A 242 -26.09 -13.03 4.79
CA PRO A 242 -26.27 -11.89 5.69
C PRO A 242 -25.09 -10.92 5.73
N MET A 243 -23.87 -11.39 5.43
CA MET A 243 -22.65 -10.55 5.45
C MET A 243 -22.44 -9.79 4.14
N ARG A 244 -23.12 -10.16 3.06
CA ARG A 244 -23.01 -9.50 1.75
C ARG A 244 -23.67 -8.12 1.72
N ALA A 245 -24.61 -7.86 2.61
CA ALA A 245 -25.41 -6.63 2.65
C ALA A 245 -24.89 -5.58 3.65
N ALA A 246 -23.84 -5.89 4.41
CA ALA A 246 -23.40 -5.04 5.51
C ALA A 246 -21.90 -4.71 5.42
N THR A 247 -21.58 -3.43 5.45
CA THR A 247 -20.21 -2.94 5.67
C THR A 247 -20.07 -2.54 7.13
N TRP A 248 -19.07 -3.10 7.82
CA TRP A 248 -18.70 -2.58 9.13
C TRP A 248 -17.88 -1.31 8.98
N VAL A 249 -18.47 -0.18 9.36
CA VAL A 249 -17.77 1.10 9.44
C VAL A 249 -17.09 1.21 10.81
N GLU A 250 -15.77 1.19 10.79
CA GLU A 250 -14.96 1.32 12.00
C GLU A 250 -14.92 2.78 12.49
N PRO A 251 -14.63 3.02 13.78
CA PRO A 251 -14.34 4.37 14.26
C PRO A 251 -13.21 5.02 13.45
N PRO A 252 -13.28 6.32 13.16
CA PRO A 252 -12.25 7.03 12.43
C PRO A 252 -10.86 6.87 13.09
N LEU A 253 -9.82 6.66 12.29
CA LEU A 253 -8.43 6.76 12.74
C LEU A 253 -7.96 8.20 12.60
N VAL A 254 -7.55 8.82 13.71
CA VAL A 254 -7.02 10.18 13.72
C VAL A 254 -5.50 10.14 13.66
N ILE A 255 -4.90 10.92 12.72
CA ILE A 255 -3.45 10.96 12.52
C ILE A 255 -2.78 11.96 13.47
N ARG A 256 -3.36 13.15 13.62
CA ARG A 256 -2.85 14.23 14.48
C ARG A 256 -3.94 14.80 15.37
N GLN A 257 -3.55 15.11 16.58
CA GLN A 257 -4.38 15.88 17.50
C GLN A 257 -4.60 17.32 16.95
N ALA A 258 -5.59 18.02 17.50
CA ALA A 258 -5.85 19.43 17.17
C ALA A 258 -4.58 20.31 17.36
N THR A 259 -3.74 19.97 18.33
CA THR A 259 -2.44 20.62 18.61
C THR A 259 -1.37 20.37 17.53
N GLY A 260 -1.61 19.44 16.59
CA GLY A 260 -0.65 19.02 15.56
C GLY A 260 0.29 17.89 15.99
N GLN A 261 0.25 17.45 17.24
CA GLN A 261 0.99 16.29 17.73
C GLN A 261 0.44 14.98 17.11
N VAL A 262 1.26 13.94 17.06
CA VAL A 262 0.81 12.62 16.61
C VAL A 262 -0.28 12.11 17.56
N HIS A 263 -1.40 11.66 17.00
CA HIS A 263 -2.48 11.07 17.80
C HIS A 263 -2.06 9.71 18.35
N PRO A 264 -2.42 9.34 19.60
CA PRO A 264 -2.02 8.07 20.21
C PRO A 264 -2.40 6.83 19.40
N GLU A 265 -3.57 6.82 18.74
CA GLU A 265 -3.97 5.73 17.83
C GLU A 265 -3.00 5.58 16.65
N TYR A 266 -2.61 6.68 16.02
CA TYR A 266 -1.65 6.62 14.92
C TYR A 266 -0.23 6.30 15.41
N ALA A 267 0.13 6.69 16.63
CA ALA A 267 1.36 6.26 17.28
C ALA A 267 1.41 4.73 17.40
N ALA A 268 0.28 4.09 17.79
CA ALA A 268 0.18 2.63 17.82
C ALA A 268 0.31 1.99 16.42
N VAL A 269 -0.27 2.61 15.39
CA VAL A 269 -0.07 2.19 14.00
C VAL A 269 1.41 2.28 13.62
N LYS A 270 2.09 3.39 13.93
CA LYS A 270 3.53 3.56 13.69
C LYS A 270 4.36 2.47 14.35
N LEU A 271 4.08 2.13 15.62
CA LEU A 271 4.75 1.03 16.32
C LEU A 271 4.57 -0.31 15.59
N ALA A 272 3.39 -0.57 15.02
CA ALA A 272 3.11 -1.77 14.25
C ALA A 272 3.96 -1.91 12.96
N PHE A 273 4.61 -0.84 12.50
CA PHE A 273 5.58 -0.84 11.39
C PHE A 273 7.03 -0.75 11.86
N GLY A 274 7.28 -0.78 13.15
CA GLY A 274 8.61 -0.58 13.67
C GLY A 274 9.10 0.87 13.54
N PHE A 275 8.20 1.85 13.56
CA PHE A 275 8.54 3.26 13.79
C PHE A 275 8.34 3.65 15.25
N PRO A 276 9.14 4.59 15.76
CA PRO A 276 8.91 5.12 17.10
C PRO A 276 7.54 5.84 17.17
N PRO A 277 6.91 5.82 18.33
CA PRO A 277 5.63 6.47 18.57
C PRO A 277 5.69 7.99 18.41
#